data_8b3a0787e09b5a8860a4209e30123f56
#
_entry.id   8b3a0787e09b5a8860a4209e30123f56
#
_cell.length_a   1.000
_cell.length_b   1.000
_cell.length_c   1.000
_cell.angle_alpha   90.00
_cell.angle_beta   90.00
_cell.angle_gamma   90.00
#
_symmetry.space_group_name_H-M   'P 1'
#
loop_
_entity.id
_entity.type
_entity.pdbx_description
1 polymer ?
#
loop_
_entity_poly.entity_id
_entity_poly.type
_entity_poly.pdbx_seq_one_letter_code
_entity_poly.pdbx_strand_id
1 'polypeptide(L)'
;MEFLLYLSTQQMDVYKMVSKKVRVVENSSICRKYDVFGFYNASQKTLSICTDKIKSYPSIEKNVNETLLHESVHVAQSCRTNFRYLTPFGINSSSMYLNYQKEADLKKVIAFDKNLKNIDREAFWMEDKPEKVKYVVQKYCL
;
A
#
# COMPACT_ATOMS: atom_id res chain seq x y z
N MET A 1 -6.71 16.81 -3.03
CA MET A 1 -6.02 15.82 -3.88
C MET A 1 -7.04 15.05 -4.68
N GLU A 2 -6.76 14.83 -5.93
CA GLU A 2 -7.72 14.24 -6.87
C GLU A 2 -8.07 12.80 -6.53
N PHE A 3 -7.11 11.99 -6.07
CA PHE A 3 -7.40 10.57 -5.80
C PHE A 3 -8.51 10.40 -4.75
N LEU A 4 -8.74 11.37 -3.88
CA LEU A 4 -9.79 11.29 -2.87
C LEU A 4 -11.18 11.13 -3.49
N LEU A 5 -11.38 11.64 -4.71
CA LEU A 5 -12.65 11.54 -5.42
C LEU A 5 -13.02 10.10 -5.79
N TYR A 6 -12.03 9.21 -5.83
CA TYR A 6 -12.23 7.82 -6.23
C TYR A 6 -12.34 6.86 -5.05
N LEU A 7 -12.13 7.34 -3.81
CA LEU A 7 -12.13 6.46 -2.64
C LEU A 7 -13.53 6.03 -2.25
N SER A 8 -13.70 4.73 -1.99
CA SER A 8 -14.91 4.22 -1.33
C SER A 8 -14.89 4.59 0.15
N THR A 9 -16.02 4.41 0.84
CA THR A 9 -16.18 4.81 2.23
C THR A 9 -15.11 4.20 3.15
N GLN A 10 -14.87 2.89 3.01
CA GLN A 10 -13.89 2.20 3.87
C GLN A 10 -12.46 2.64 3.57
N GLN A 11 -12.13 2.86 2.32
CA GLN A 11 -10.82 3.37 1.94
C GLN A 11 -10.61 4.81 2.41
N MET A 12 -11.65 5.62 2.40
CA MET A 12 -11.59 6.97 2.98
C MET A 12 -11.27 6.90 4.48
N ASP A 13 -11.85 5.94 5.20
CA ASP A 13 -11.54 5.73 6.61
C ASP A 13 -10.06 5.40 6.80
N VAL A 14 -9.51 4.50 5.96
CA VAL A 14 -8.09 4.15 5.99
C VAL A 14 -7.22 5.39 5.73
N TYR A 15 -7.58 6.17 4.71
CA TYR A 15 -6.87 7.42 4.41
C TYR A 15 -6.79 8.33 5.64
N LYS A 16 -7.94 8.53 6.31
CA LYS A 16 -7.98 9.39 7.51
C LYS A 16 -7.10 8.83 8.64
N MET A 17 -7.08 7.52 8.79
CA MET A 17 -6.26 6.87 9.82
C MET A 17 -4.77 7.03 9.54
N VAL A 18 -4.32 6.71 8.33
CA VAL A 18 -2.88 6.79 8.00
C VAL A 18 -2.40 8.24 7.97
N SER A 19 -3.26 9.18 7.58
CA SER A 19 -2.93 10.61 7.55
C SER A 19 -2.58 11.17 8.93
N LYS A 20 -2.96 10.50 10.00
CA LYS A 20 -2.58 10.91 11.36
C LYS A 20 -1.10 10.62 11.65
N LYS A 21 -0.50 9.72 10.91
CA LYS A 21 0.88 9.25 11.18
C LYS A 21 1.85 9.57 10.07
N VAL A 22 1.39 9.63 8.83
CA VAL A 22 2.25 9.86 7.67
C VAL A 22 1.65 10.95 6.78
N ARG A 23 2.50 11.54 5.97
CA ARG A 23 2.07 12.50 4.96
C ARG A 23 1.64 11.74 3.71
N VAL A 24 0.43 12.01 3.23
CA VAL A 24 -0.07 11.44 1.98
C VAL A 24 0.01 12.50 0.90
N VAL A 25 0.69 12.20 -0.20
CA VAL A 25 0.91 13.15 -1.30
C VAL A 25 0.50 12.51 -2.62
N GLU A 26 0.35 13.32 -3.65
CA GLU A 26 -0.13 12.90 -4.96
C GLU A 26 0.87 13.31 -6.03
N ASN A 27 1.15 12.39 -6.96
CA ASN A 27 1.98 12.65 -8.14
C ASN A 27 3.38 13.19 -7.78
N SER A 28 4.00 12.63 -6.73
CA SER A 28 5.35 13.03 -6.34
C SER A 28 6.39 12.60 -7.39
N SER A 29 7.64 13.05 -7.21
CA SER A 29 8.72 12.75 -8.14
C SER A 29 8.95 11.25 -8.34
N ILE A 30 8.64 10.44 -7.31
CA ILE A 30 8.80 8.99 -7.38
C ILE A 30 7.92 8.38 -8.48
N CYS A 31 6.76 9.00 -8.74
CA CYS A 31 5.82 8.54 -9.77
C CYS A 31 6.36 8.68 -11.19
N ARG A 32 7.28 9.61 -11.38
CA ARG A 32 7.96 9.79 -12.68
C ARG A 32 9.22 8.95 -12.80
N LYS A 33 9.82 8.60 -11.66
CA LYS A 33 11.08 7.86 -11.61
C LYS A 33 10.86 6.36 -11.76
N TYR A 34 9.77 5.82 -11.20
CA TYR A 34 9.47 4.39 -11.20
C TYR A 34 8.10 4.13 -11.80
N ASP A 35 7.93 2.94 -12.38
CA ASP A 35 6.64 2.50 -12.94
C ASP A 35 5.81 1.84 -11.84
N VAL A 36 5.24 2.68 -10.98
CA VAL A 36 4.42 2.24 -9.84
C VAL A 36 3.18 3.11 -9.75
N PHE A 37 2.10 2.55 -9.17
CA PHE A 37 0.88 3.31 -8.89
C PHE A 37 0.95 4.04 -7.55
N GLY A 38 1.80 3.58 -6.65
CA GLY A 38 2.01 4.22 -5.36
C GLY A 38 3.33 3.78 -4.76
N PHE A 39 3.73 4.47 -3.69
CA PHE A 39 5.00 4.19 -3.03
C PHE A 39 4.95 4.70 -1.60
N TYR A 40 5.49 3.92 -0.67
CA TYR A 40 5.64 4.34 0.72
C TYR A 40 7.12 4.40 1.09
N ASN A 41 7.54 5.53 1.65
CA ASN A 41 8.89 5.72 2.18
C ASN A 41 8.80 5.89 3.69
N ALA A 42 9.27 4.87 4.43
CA ALA A 42 9.17 4.85 5.89
C ALA A 42 10.03 5.94 6.54
N SER A 43 11.25 6.15 6.04
CA SER A 43 12.16 7.14 6.64
C SER A 43 11.64 8.57 6.51
N GLN A 44 10.92 8.87 5.43
CA GLN A 44 10.29 10.17 5.20
C GLN A 44 8.85 10.22 5.67
N LYS A 45 8.30 9.09 6.12
CA LYS A 45 6.88 8.96 6.52
C LYS A 45 5.95 9.53 5.46
N THR A 46 6.19 9.16 4.20
CA THR A 46 5.45 9.71 3.07
C THR A 46 4.88 8.60 2.21
N LEU A 47 3.56 8.64 2.00
CA LEU A 47 2.83 7.74 1.12
C LEU A 47 2.42 8.54 -0.13
N SER A 48 2.87 8.08 -1.31
CA SER A 48 2.58 8.74 -2.59
C SER A 48 1.57 7.94 -3.39
N ILE A 49 0.56 8.60 -3.93
CA ILE A 49 -0.38 8.01 -4.89
C ILE A 49 -0.08 8.64 -6.25
N CYS A 50 0.12 7.81 -7.26
CA CYS A 50 0.46 8.26 -8.61
C CYS A 50 -0.80 8.37 -9.46
N THR A 51 -1.66 9.33 -9.10
CA THR A 51 -3.00 9.49 -9.68
C THR A 51 -2.96 9.67 -11.19
N ASP A 52 -2.07 10.51 -11.70
CA ASP A 52 -1.99 10.76 -13.16
C ASP A 52 -1.64 9.49 -13.92
N LYS A 53 -0.72 8.69 -13.38
CA LYS A 53 -0.37 7.40 -13.98
C LYS A 53 -1.56 6.44 -13.94
N ILE A 54 -2.23 6.33 -12.80
CA ILE A 54 -3.41 5.46 -12.65
C ILE A 54 -4.48 5.84 -13.67
N LYS A 55 -4.70 7.13 -13.89
CA LYS A 55 -5.72 7.61 -14.82
C LYS A 55 -5.42 7.25 -16.27
N SER A 56 -4.18 6.91 -16.61
CA SER A 56 -3.80 6.47 -17.96
C SER A 56 -4.11 5.00 -18.21
N TYR A 57 -4.59 4.26 -17.21
CA TYR A 57 -4.97 2.86 -17.30
C TYR A 57 -6.46 2.69 -17.07
N PRO A 58 -7.08 1.56 -17.51
CA PRO A 58 -8.48 1.29 -17.18
C PRO A 58 -8.67 0.98 -15.70
N SER A 59 -9.93 1.06 -15.23
CA SER A 59 -10.31 0.74 -13.85
C SER A 59 -9.69 1.70 -12.82
N ILE A 60 -9.84 3.00 -13.04
CA ILE A 60 -9.25 4.06 -12.21
C ILE A 60 -9.65 3.88 -10.74
N GLU A 61 -10.95 3.75 -10.46
CA GLU A 61 -11.46 3.66 -9.09
C GLU A 61 -10.87 2.44 -8.36
N LYS A 62 -10.90 1.27 -9.01
CA LYS A 62 -10.34 0.05 -8.43
C LYS A 62 -8.86 0.23 -8.11
N ASN A 63 -8.08 0.78 -9.05
CA ASN A 63 -6.64 0.91 -8.90
C ASN A 63 -6.28 1.93 -7.82
N VAL A 64 -7.01 3.04 -7.71
CA VAL A 64 -6.78 4.03 -6.66
C VAL A 64 -7.04 3.38 -5.28
N ASN A 65 -8.17 2.69 -5.14
CA ASN A 65 -8.55 2.07 -3.87
C ASN A 65 -7.55 0.99 -3.46
N GLU A 66 -7.15 0.11 -4.38
CA GLU A 66 -6.18 -0.94 -4.08
C GLU A 66 -4.80 -0.35 -3.77
N THR A 67 -4.38 0.68 -4.48
CA THR A 67 -3.09 1.33 -4.24
C THR A 67 -3.04 1.95 -2.84
N LEU A 68 -4.09 2.67 -2.44
CA LEU A 68 -4.13 3.25 -1.10
C LEU A 68 -4.02 2.15 -0.04
N LEU A 69 -4.78 1.06 -0.18
CA LEU A 69 -4.73 -0.03 0.79
C LEU A 69 -3.37 -0.71 0.81
N HIS A 70 -2.78 -0.98 -0.36
CA HIS A 70 -1.47 -1.63 -0.47
C HIS A 70 -0.40 -0.81 0.28
N GLU A 71 -0.32 0.49 -0.02
CA GLU A 71 0.68 1.34 0.64
C GLU A 71 0.37 1.55 2.11
N SER A 72 -0.90 1.55 2.50
CA SER A 72 -1.30 1.65 3.91
C SER A 72 -0.87 0.41 4.72
N VAL A 73 -0.84 -0.78 4.10
CA VAL A 73 -0.25 -1.97 4.74
C VAL A 73 1.21 -1.72 5.06
N HIS A 74 1.97 -1.13 4.14
CA HIS A 74 3.37 -0.79 4.37
C HIS A 74 3.51 0.25 5.49
N VAL A 75 2.60 1.21 5.60
CA VAL A 75 2.59 2.14 6.75
C VAL A 75 2.49 1.35 8.05
N ALA A 76 1.53 0.43 8.15
CA ALA A 76 1.33 -0.37 9.35
C ALA A 76 2.57 -1.24 9.65
N GLN A 77 3.19 -1.82 8.61
CA GLN A 77 4.42 -2.60 8.78
C GLN A 77 5.56 -1.73 9.31
N SER A 78 5.64 -0.46 8.93
CA SER A 78 6.65 0.46 9.45
C SER A 78 6.36 0.92 10.87
N CYS A 79 5.09 1.04 11.25
CA CYS A 79 4.70 1.44 12.61
C CYS A 79 5.21 0.44 13.65
N ARG A 80 5.37 -0.84 13.29
CA ARG A 80 5.88 -1.87 14.18
C ARG A 80 7.32 -1.61 14.63
N THR A 81 8.08 -0.86 13.86
CA THR A 81 9.49 -0.57 14.13
C THR A 81 9.73 0.91 14.39
N ASN A 82 8.67 1.66 14.68
CA ASN A 82 8.74 3.12 14.86
C ASN A 82 9.34 3.80 13.62
N PHE A 83 8.89 3.38 12.45
CA PHE A 83 9.24 3.94 11.12
C PHE A 83 10.71 3.76 10.74
N ARG A 84 11.39 2.77 11.32
CA ARG A 84 12.80 2.49 10.97
C ARG A 84 12.92 1.67 9.71
N TYR A 85 12.07 0.64 9.56
CA TYR A 85 12.04 -0.25 8.40
C TYR A 85 10.70 -0.94 8.34
N LEU A 86 10.41 -1.59 7.21
CA LEU A 86 9.21 -2.42 7.06
C LEU A 86 9.48 -3.81 7.61
N THR A 87 8.54 -4.34 8.40
CA THR A 87 8.60 -5.71 8.89
C THR A 87 7.24 -6.37 8.70
N PRO A 88 7.17 -7.63 8.24
CA PRO A 88 5.88 -8.29 8.05
C PRO A 88 5.18 -8.54 9.39
N PHE A 89 3.85 -8.67 9.34
CA PHE A 89 3.05 -8.97 10.54
C PHE A 89 3.25 -10.41 11.01
N GLY A 90 3.81 -11.27 10.16
CA GLY A 90 4.02 -12.67 10.50
C GLY A 90 2.87 -13.58 10.11
N ILE A 91 2.02 -13.15 9.19
CA ILE A 91 0.92 -13.98 8.70
C ILE A 91 1.50 -15.15 7.90
N ASN A 92 0.98 -16.36 8.16
CA ASN A 92 1.44 -17.55 7.44
C ASN A 92 1.17 -17.40 5.94
N SER A 93 2.22 -17.52 5.13
CA SER A 93 2.10 -17.33 3.67
C SER A 93 1.13 -18.31 3.03
N SER A 94 0.96 -19.51 3.58
CA SER A 94 0.02 -20.50 3.05
C SER A 94 -1.45 -20.10 3.24
N SER A 95 -1.75 -19.17 4.15
CA SER A 95 -3.09 -18.65 4.37
C SER A 95 -3.39 -17.38 3.55
N MET A 96 -2.40 -16.88 2.80
CA MET A 96 -2.53 -15.68 1.98
C MET A 96 -2.53 -16.05 0.50
N TYR A 97 -3.70 -16.48 -0.01
CA TYR A 97 -3.84 -16.81 -1.43
C TYR A 97 -3.81 -15.53 -2.27
N LEU A 98 -3.00 -15.54 -3.33
CA LEU A 98 -2.95 -14.47 -4.33
C LEU A 98 -3.39 -15.04 -5.67
N ASN A 99 -4.18 -14.27 -6.43
CA ASN A 99 -4.55 -14.64 -7.78
C ASN A 99 -3.33 -14.58 -8.70
N TYR A 100 -3.50 -15.05 -9.95
CA TYR A 100 -2.39 -15.13 -10.91
C TYR A 100 -1.68 -13.79 -11.10
N GLN A 101 -2.46 -12.71 -11.25
CA GLN A 101 -1.87 -11.38 -11.51
C GLN A 101 -1.05 -10.90 -10.32
N LYS A 102 -1.58 -11.05 -9.11
CA LYS A 102 -0.88 -10.64 -7.90
C LYS A 102 0.38 -11.48 -7.65
N GLU A 103 0.33 -12.79 -7.94
CA GLU A 103 1.53 -13.63 -7.87
C GLU A 103 2.59 -13.18 -8.86
N ALA A 104 2.18 -12.79 -10.08
CA ALA A 104 3.11 -12.29 -11.08
C ALA A 104 3.75 -10.97 -10.64
N ASP A 105 2.94 -10.07 -10.05
CA ASP A 105 3.44 -8.80 -9.54
C ASP A 105 4.41 -9.01 -8.37
N LEU A 106 4.10 -9.95 -7.48
CA LEU A 106 4.99 -10.29 -6.37
C LEU A 106 6.32 -10.85 -6.87
N LYS A 107 6.30 -11.67 -7.92
CA LYS A 107 7.55 -12.19 -8.51
C LYS A 107 8.46 -11.06 -9.01
N LYS A 108 7.89 -10.02 -9.58
CA LYS A 108 8.67 -8.85 -10.02
C LYS A 108 9.33 -8.15 -8.83
N VAL A 109 8.62 -8.01 -7.72
CA VAL A 109 9.14 -7.41 -6.50
C VAL A 109 10.29 -8.27 -5.95
N ILE A 110 10.11 -9.59 -5.87
CA ILE A 110 11.13 -10.52 -5.35
C ILE A 110 12.38 -10.49 -6.21
N ALA A 111 12.23 -10.37 -7.54
CA ALA A 111 13.36 -10.27 -8.45
C ALA A 111 14.18 -9.00 -8.18
N PHE A 112 13.53 -7.92 -7.77
CA PHE A 112 14.19 -6.67 -7.39
C PHE A 112 14.85 -6.78 -6.01
N ASP A 113 14.12 -7.32 -5.01
CA ASP A 113 14.61 -7.49 -3.63
C ASP A 113 13.85 -8.65 -2.97
N LYS A 114 14.54 -9.78 -2.80
CA LYS A 114 13.94 -10.99 -2.21
C LYS A 114 13.50 -10.80 -0.75
N ASN A 115 14.04 -9.80 -0.05
CA ASN A 115 13.67 -9.53 1.34
C ASN A 115 12.25 -8.96 1.44
N LEU A 116 11.66 -8.50 0.32
CA LEU A 116 10.31 -7.96 0.28
C LEU A 116 9.23 -9.04 0.11
N LYS A 117 9.60 -10.33 0.01
CA LYS A 117 8.66 -11.41 -0.29
C LYS A 117 7.46 -11.41 0.65
N ASN A 118 7.69 -11.47 1.97
CA ASN A 118 6.60 -11.54 2.94
C ASN A 118 5.95 -10.17 3.14
N ILE A 119 6.74 -9.12 3.09
CA ILE A 119 6.27 -7.73 3.22
C ILE A 119 5.24 -7.43 2.12
N ASP A 120 5.57 -7.72 0.86
CA ASP A 120 4.68 -7.41 -0.25
C ASP A 120 3.58 -8.44 -0.43
N ARG A 121 3.78 -9.71 -0.04
CA ARG A 121 2.68 -10.68 -0.06
C ARG A 121 1.55 -10.22 0.84
N GLU A 122 1.85 -9.73 2.03
CA GLU A 122 0.83 -9.21 2.93
C GLU A 122 0.09 -8.03 2.30
N ALA A 123 0.82 -7.11 1.67
CA ALA A 123 0.21 -5.95 1.03
C ALA A 123 -0.67 -6.35 -0.17
N PHE A 124 -0.21 -7.24 -1.03
CA PHE A 124 -1.01 -7.74 -2.15
C PHE A 124 -2.25 -8.50 -1.67
N TRP A 125 -2.13 -9.25 -0.59
CA TRP A 125 -3.25 -10.00 -0.04
C TRP A 125 -4.30 -9.10 0.60
N MET A 126 -3.88 -8.01 1.25
CA MET A 126 -4.78 -7.09 1.96
C MET A 126 -5.35 -5.98 1.09
N GLU A 127 -4.78 -5.72 -0.08
CA GLU A 127 -5.13 -4.51 -0.86
C GLU A 127 -6.59 -4.46 -1.32
N ASP A 128 -7.30 -5.56 -1.27
CA ASP A 128 -8.75 -5.62 -1.57
C ASP A 128 -9.59 -5.92 -0.32
N LYS A 129 -9.01 -5.80 0.87
CA LYS A 129 -9.67 -6.13 2.15
C LYS A 129 -9.56 -4.95 3.10
N PRO A 130 -10.37 -3.90 2.90
CA PRO A 130 -10.24 -2.67 3.69
C PRO A 130 -10.40 -2.90 5.19
N GLU A 131 -11.23 -3.85 5.62
CA GLU A 131 -11.41 -4.14 7.05
C GLU A 131 -10.14 -4.70 7.69
N LYS A 132 -9.35 -5.47 6.93
CA LYS A 132 -8.07 -5.99 7.43
C LYS A 132 -7.01 -4.89 7.50
N VAL A 133 -7.00 -3.99 6.52
CA VAL A 133 -6.08 -2.86 6.52
C VAL A 133 -6.39 -1.92 7.68
N LYS A 134 -7.67 -1.63 7.92
CA LYS A 134 -8.08 -0.83 9.08
C LYS A 134 -7.59 -1.47 10.37
N TYR A 135 -7.74 -2.78 10.50
CA TYR A 135 -7.31 -3.52 11.70
C TYR A 135 -5.82 -3.35 11.95
N VAL A 136 -4.96 -3.58 10.95
CA VAL A 136 -3.51 -3.51 11.17
C VAL A 136 -3.04 -2.07 11.38
N VAL A 137 -3.63 -1.10 10.70
CA VAL A 137 -3.30 0.32 10.93
C VAL A 137 -3.66 0.71 12.35
N GLN A 138 -4.84 0.34 12.82
CA GLN A 138 -5.28 0.67 14.18
C GLN A 138 -4.39 -0.02 15.21
N LYS A 139 -4.11 -1.30 15.01
CA LYS A 139 -3.33 -2.09 15.97
C LYS A 139 -1.90 -1.58 16.12
N TYR A 140 -1.24 -1.24 15.03
CA TYR A 140 0.19 -0.95 15.06
C TYR A 140 0.53 0.54 15.02
N CYS A 141 -0.36 1.39 14.51
CA CYS A 141 -0.08 2.82 14.34
C CYS A 141 -0.81 3.72 15.33
N LEU A 142 -1.96 3.27 15.86
CA LEU A 142 -2.83 4.14 16.67
C LEU A 142 -3.01 3.65 18.14
#